data_d8d1745e25baae1b77b2a5b9252e7efa
#
_entry.id   d8d1745e25baae1b77b2a5b9252e7efa
#
_cell.length_a   1.000
_cell.length_b   1.000
_cell.length_c   1.000
_cell.angle_alpha   90.00
_cell.angle_beta   90.00
_cell.angle_gamma   90.00
#
_symmetry.space_group_name_H-M   'P 1'
#
loop_
_entity.id
_entity.type
_entity.pdbx_description
1 polymer ?
#
loop_
_entity_poly.entity_id
_entity_poly.type
_entity_poly.pdbx_seq_one_letter_code
_entity_poly.pdbx_strand_id
1 'polypeptide(L)'
;TVVSPTGTWETRATIPHASTGPDLNHLVAGSEGTMGIITEATVKIHEVPASRDFRGYLFKTFADGANAVREINQAEVPVAMMRLSDADETRFLLQFKSLGEPSSTFKELVKSALAFGGWDNETCLLLVGCEGPIAPVASAVSQSAVLCVKNGGIPLGAKVGENWYKNRFEMPYLRDPLMDRGLGVDTLETSTS
;
A
#
# COMPACT_ATOMS: atom_id res chain seq x y z
N THR A 1 -0.38 27.26 -3.57
CA THR A 1 0.54 28.33 -4.00
C THR A 1 1.84 27.72 -4.45
N VAL A 2 2.31 28.09 -5.63
CA VAL A 2 3.58 27.61 -6.22
C VAL A 2 4.44 28.82 -6.57
N VAL A 3 5.69 28.78 -6.17
CA VAL A 3 6.70 29.79 -6.49
C VAL A 3 7.71 29.23 -7.50
N SER A 4 7.90 29.92 -8.60
CA SER A 4 8.86 29.58 -9.64
C SER A 4 9.78 30.77 -9.94
N PRO A 5 10.88 30.62 -10.68
CA PRO A 5 11.77 31.73 -11.07
C PRO A 5 11.05 32.84 -11.88
N THR A 6 9.94 32.49 -12.52
CA THR A 6 9.17 33.44 -13.36
C THR A 6 8.01 34.11 -12.64
N GLY A 7 7.70 33.69 -11.38
CA GLY A 7 6.65 34.28 -10.60
C GLY A 7 5.94 33.30 -9.68
N THR A 8 4.97 33.82 -8.95
CA THR A 8 4.10 33.05 -8.06
C THR A 8 2.75 32.86 -8.73
N TRP A 9 2.19 31.67 -8.63
CA TRP A 9 0.85 31.36 -9.10
C TRP A 9 0.07 30.54 -8.08
N GLU A 10 -1.24 30.75 -8.08
CA GLU A 10 -2.17 30.07 -7.20
C GLU A 10 -3.10 29.22 -8.04
N THR A 11 -3.23 27.95 -7.67
CA THR A 11 -4.28 27.12 -8.21
C THR A 11 -5.62 27.45 -7.52
N ARG A 12 -6.74 27.06 -8.10
CA ARG A 12 -8.06 27.35 -7.52
C ARG A 12 -8.22 26.69 -6.16
N ALA A 13 -8.11 27.48 -5.11
CA ALA A 13 -7.83 27.02 -3.76
C ALA A 13 -8.97 26.27 -3.03
N THR A 14 -10.23 26.42 -3.41
CA THR A 14 -11.32 25.99 -2.52
C THR A 14 -12.46 25.24 -3.20
N ILE A 15 -12.31 24.93 -4.48
CA ILE A 15 -13.35 24.21 -5.23
C ILE A 15 -12.96 22.73 -5.30
N PRO A 16 -13.72 21.81 -4.69
CA PRO A 16 -13.40 20.38 -4.67
C PRO A 16 -13.35 19.76 -6.08
N HIS A 17 -14.10 20.35 -7.02
CA HIS A 17 -14.18 19.89 -8.40
C HIS A 17 -14.50 21.07 -9.32
N ALA A 18 -13.78 21.21 -10.41
CA ALA A 18 -14.05 22.19 -11.45
C ALA A 18 -14.23 21.48 -12.80
N SER A 19 -15.27 21.90 -13.55
CA SER A 19 -15.52 21.37 -14.90
C SER A 19 -14.88 22.24 -16.00
N THR A 20 -13.95 23.12 -15.64
CA THR A 20 -13.36 24.11 -16.55
C THR A 20 -11.86 23.98 -16.66
N GLY A 21 -11.37 23.76 -17.87
CA GLY A 21 -9.96 23.72 -18.22
C GLY A 21 -9.18 22.56 -17.57
N PRO A 22 -7.88 22.44 -17.87
CA PRO A 22 -7.03 21.46 -17.22
C PRO A 22 -6.86 21.77 -15.73
N ASP A 23 -6.81 20.74 -14.89
CA ASP A 23 -6.52 20.88 -13.46
C ASP A 23 -5.00 21.05 -13.25
N LEU A 24 -4.58 22.29 -12.99
CA LEU A 24 -3.17 22.63 -12.77
C LEU A 24 -2.60 22.01 -11.48
N ASN A 25 -3.44 21.57 -10.54
CA ASN A 25 -2.96 20.82 -9.36
C ASN A 25 -2.29 19.51 -9.77
N HIS A 26 -2.86 18.82 -10.78
CA HIS A 26 -2.27 17.59 -11.31
C HIS A 26 -0.97 17.82 -12.08
N LEU A 27 -0.74 19.02 -12.60
CA LEU A 27 0.51 19.37 -13.25
C LEU A 27 1.65 19.56 -12.23
N VAL A 28 1.32 20.17 -11.09
CA VAL A 28 2.32 20.47 -10.03
C VAL A 28 2.55 19.26 -9.12
N ALA A 29 1.48 18.55 -8.76
CA ALA A 29 1.59 17.34 -7.97
C ALA A 29 2.37 16.27 -8.76
N GLY A 30 3.49 15.80 -8.20
CA GLY A 30 4.38 14.85 -8.89
C GLY A 30 5.41 15.48 -9.84
N SER A 31 5.51 16.80 -9.90
CA SER A 31 6.53 17.49 -10.74
C SER A 31 7.95 17.44 -10.19
N GLU A 32 8.14 16.93 -8.98
CA GLU A 32 9.45 16.78 -8.29
C GLU A 32 10.28 18.08 -8.27
N GLY A 33 9.60 19.23 -8.15
CA GLY A 33 10.24 20.54 -8.13
C GLY A 33 10.58 21.13 -9.50
N THR A 34 10.30 20.45 -10.60
CA THR A 34 10.60 20.95 -11.95
C THR A 34 9.71 22.13 -12.36
N MET A 35 8.51 22.24 -11.79
CA MET A 35 7.56 23.32 -12.06
C MET A 35 7.65 24.49 -11.09
N GLY A 36 8.33 24.31 -9.96
CA GLY A 36 8.47 25.28 -8.89
C GLY A 36 8.39 24.63 -7.50
N ILE A 37 8.40 25.48 -6.47
CA ILE A 37 8.32 25.07 -5.08
C ILE A 37 6.89 25.30 -4.57
N ILE A 38 6.25 24.25 -4.06
CA ILE A 38 4.95 24.36 -3.41
C ILE A 38 5.17 24.94 -2.01
N THR A 39 4.68 26.16 -1.80
CA THR A 39 4.83 26.88 -0.52
C THR A 39 3.60 26.80 0.37
N GLU A 40 2.44 26.53 -0.22
CA GLU A 40 1.18 26.42 0.49
C GLU A 40 0.26 25.42 -0.22
N ALA A 41 -0.41 24.57 0.55
CA ALA A 41 -1.39 23.63 0.01
C ALA A 41 -2.65 23.60 0.88
N THR A 42 -3.82 23.63 0.22
CA THR A 42 -5.11 23.36 0.87
C THR A 42 -5.48 21.90 0.59
N VAL A 43 -5.63 21.11 1.66
CA VAL A 43 -5.92 19.68 1.55
C VAL A 43 -7.26 19.35 2.18
N LYS A 44 -7.97 18.38 1.59
CA LYS A 44 -9.16 17.81 2.20
C LYS A 44 -8.74 16.93 3.37
N ILE A 45 -9.34 17.17 4.52
CA ILE A 45 -9.13 16.35 5.72
C ILE A 45 -10.36 15.50 6.03
N HIS A 46 -10.15 14.42 6.76
CA HIS A 46 -11.18 13.52 7.26
C HIS A 46 -11.03 13.35 8.77
N GLU A 47 -12.10 12.96 9.43
CA GLU A 47 -12.04 12.56 10.83
C GLU A 47 -11.11 11.38 11.02
N VAL A 48 -10.47 11.31 12.19
CA VAL A 48 -9.66 10.15 12.56
C VAL A 48 -10.57 8.93 12.64
N PRO A 49 -10.30 7.84 11.92
CA PRO A 49 -11.18 6.69 11.91
C PRO A 49 -11.29 6.06 13.30
N ALA A 50 -12.53 5.73 13.70
CA ALA A 50 -12.84 5.10 14.98
C ALA A 50 -12.29 3.67 15.07
N SER A 51 -12.13 3.01 13.94
CA SER A 51 -11.58 1.65 13.84
C SER A 51 -10.63 1.53 12.65
N ARG A 52 -9.60 0.71 12.83
CA ARG A 52 -8.65 0.29 11.79
C ARG A 52 -8.39 -1.19 11.93
N ASP A 53 -8.45 -1.90 10.82
CA ASP A 53 -8.08 -3.32 10.75
C ASP A 53 -7.29 -3.56 9.47
N PHE A 54 -6.04 -4.00 9.61
CA PHE A 54 -5.14 -4.30 8.50
C PHE A 54 -4.75 -5.77 8.57
N ARG A 55 -4.96 -6.51 7.48
CA ARG A 55 -4.71 -7.96 7.42
C ARG A 55 -3.85 -8.34 6.26
N GLY A 56 -3.06 -9.41 6.44
CA GLY A 56 -2.26 -10.03 5.40
C GLY A 56 -2.86 -11.35 4.92
N TYR A 57 -2.69 -11.62 3.62
CA TYR A 57 -3.05 -12.87 2.97
C TYR A 57 -1.91 -13.33 2.06
N LEU A 58 -1.59 -14.62 2.08
CA LEU A 58 -0.65 -15.20 1.12
C LEU A 58 -1.42 -15.89 -0.01
N PHE A 59 -0.94 -15.69 -1.23
CA PHE A 59 -1.43 -16.37 -2.43
C PHE A 59 -0.30 -17.17 -3.08
N LYS A 60 -0.63 -18.29 -3.71
CA LYS A 60 0.35 -19.12 -4.42
C LYS A 60 0.89 -18.43 -5.65
N THR A 61 0.06 -17.64 -6.34
CA THR A 61 0.44 -16.91 -7.54
C THR A 61 -0.03 -15.46 -7.48
N PHE A 62 0.63 -14.61 -8.24
CA PHE A 62 0.20 -13.21 -8.41
C PHE A 62 -1.21 -13.12 -9.02
N ALA A 63 -1.55 -14.02 -9.95
CA ALA A 63 -2.85 -14.05 -10.58
C ALA A 63 -3.99 -14.32 -9.60
N ASP A 64 -3.80 -15.23 -8.63
CA ASP A 64 -4.80 -15.49 -7.58
C ASP A 64 -5.01 -14.26 -6.68
N GLY A 65 -3.91 -13.60 -6.28
CA GLY A 65 -3.97 -12.35 -5.51
C GLY A 65 -4.65 -11.22 -6.28
N ALA A 66 -4.33 -11.06 -7.57
CA ALA A 66 -4.94 -10.06 -8.45
C ALA A 66 -6.45 -10.33 -8.66
N ASN A 67 -6.86 -11.58 -8.77
CA ASN A 67 -8.28 -11.95 -8.82
C ASN A 67 -9.02 -11.59 -7.52
N ALA A 68 -8.40 -11.81 -6.37
CA ALA A 68 -8.98 -11.40 -5.08
C ALA A 68 -9.15 -9.87 -5.02
N VAL A 69 -8.14 -9.10 -5.41
CA VAL A 69 -8.20 -7.63 -5.50
C VAL A 69 -9.31 -7.19 -6.43
N ARG A 70 -9.41 -7.79 -7.63
CA ARG A 70 -10.47 -7.49 -8.60
C ARG A 70 -11.87 -7.77 -8.03
N GLU A 71 -12.08 -8.91 -7.39
CA GLU A 71 -13.37 -9.26 -6.81
C GLU A 71 -13.75 -8.34 -5.63
N ILE A 72 -12.80 -7.95 -4.79
CA ILE A 72 -13.04 -6.98 -3.71
C ILE A 72 -13.49 -5.63 -4.29
N ASN A 73 -12.82 -5.14 -5.34
CA ASN A 73 -13.21 -3.89 -6.02
C ASN A 73 -14.58 -4.01 -6.69
N GLN A 74 -14.87 -5.11 -7.40
CA GLN A 74 -16.16 -5.32 -8.06
C GLN A 74 -17.33 -5.50 -7.10
N ALA A 75 -17.06 -6.01 -5.90
CA ALA A 75 -18.04 -6.10 -4.83
C ALA A 75 -18.21 -4.78 -4.05
N GLU A 76 -17.50 -3.71 -4.47
CA GLU A 76 -17.53 -2.39 -3.83
C GLU A 76 -17.27 -2.45 -2.31
N VAL A 77 -16.43 -3.39 -1.86
CA VAL A 77 -16.08 -3.49 -0.45
C VAL A 77 -15.31 -2.22 -0.05
N PRO A 78 -15.75 -1.50 1.00
CA PRO A 78 -15.14 -0.22 1.37
C PRO A 78 -13.80 -0.42 2.09
N VAL A 79 -12.78 -0.80 1.33
CA VAL A 79 -11.39 -0.92 1.82
C VAL A 79 -10.67 0.42 1.70
N ALA A 80 -9.80 0.74 2.65
CA ALA A 80 -8.98 1.94 2.63
C ALA A 80 -7.73 1.76 1.74
N MET A 81 -7.21 0.53 1.66
CA MET A 81 -6.09 0.19 0.80
C MET A 81 -6.03 -1.31 0.51
N MET A 82 -5.48 -1.64 -0.64
CA MET A 82 -4.99 -2.97 -0.98
C MET A 82 -3.58 -2.85 -1.57
N ARG A 83 -2.68 -3.73 -1.15
CA ARG A 83 -1.33 -3.81 -1.69
C ARG A 83 -0.97 -5.26 -1.95
N LEU A 84 -0.90 -5.61 -3.21
CA LEU A 84 -0.43 -6.91 -3.67
C LEU A 84 1.03 -6.79 -4.07
N SER A 85 1.90 -7.47 -3.36
CA SER A 85 3.32 -7.62 -3.70
C SER A 85 3.50 -8.87 -4.53
N ASP A 86 4.32 -8.78 -5.57
CA ASP A 86 4.73 -9.95 -6.35
C ASP A 86 5.65 -10.88 -5.54
N ALA A 87 6.09 -11.96 -6.16
CA ALA A 87 6.91 -12.95 -5.50
C ALA A 87 8.31 -12.42 -5.12
N ASP A 88 8.90 -11.58 -5.95
CA ASP A 88 10.23 -11.02 -5.70
C ASP A 88 10.19 -9.98 -4.59
N GLU A 89 9.23 -9.07 -4.61
CA GLU A 89 9.00 -8.11 -3.53
C GLU A 89 8.65 -8.82 -2.22
N THR A 90 7.76 -9.82 -2.28
CA THR A 90 7.38 -10.61 -1.10
C THR A 90 8.60 -11.26 -0.46
N ARG A 91 9.44 -11.91 -1.26
CA ARG A 91 10.70 -12.55 -0.81
C ARG A 91 11.68 -11.53 -0.23
N PHE A 92 11.86 -10.39 -0.91
CA PHE A 92 12.69 -9.30 -0.45
C PHE A 92 12.24 -8.77 0.91
N LEU A 93 10.95 -8.46 1.08
CA LEU A 93 10.39 -7.99 2.34
C LEU A 93 10.56 -8.99 3.48
N LEU A 94 10.41 -10.29 3.19
CA LEU A 94 10.61 -11.35 4.17
C LEU A 94 12.09 -11.49 4.57
N GLN A 95 13.01 -11.35 3.63
CA GLN A 95 14.46 -11.42 3.88
C GLN A 95 14.96 -10.15 4.59
N PHE A 96 14.49 -8.98 4.17
CA PHE A 96 14.93 -7.70 4.72
C PHE A 96 14.59 -7.55 6.20
N LYS A 97 13.39 -7.94 6.61
CA LYS A 97 13.01 -8.01 8.05
C LYS A 97 13.91 -8.95 8.85
N SER A 98 14.61 -9.86 8.19
CA SER A 98 15.52 -10.78 8.86
C SER A 98 16.87 -10.21 9.22
N LEU A 99 17.24 -9.07 8.68
CA LEU A 99 18.56 -8.45 8.90
C LEU A 99 18.62 -7.60 10.18
N GLY A 100 17.49 -7.31 10.82
CA GLY A 100 17.42 -6.39 11.97
C GLY A 100 16.87 -6.95 13.28
N GLU A 101 16.21 -8.15 13.32
CA GLU A 101 15.65 -8.68 14.56
C GLU A 101 15.75 -10.21 14.68
N PRO A 102 15.90 -10.73 15.92
CA PRO A 102 15.82 -12.16 16.18
C PRO A 102 14.42 -12.70 15.81
N SER A 103 14.39 -13.90 15.27
CA SER A 103 13.22 -14.63 14.73
C SER A 103 11.88 -14.23 15.33
N SER A 104 11.10 -13.43 14.59
CA SER A 104 9.73 -13.13 15.00
C SER A 104 8.79 -14.28 14.62
N THR A 105 7.72 -14.43 15.40
CA THR A 105 6.62 -15.41 15.19
C THR A 105 6.09 -15.42 13.74
N PHE A 106 6.31 -14.36 12.98
CA PHE A 106 5.94 -14.23 11.57
C PHE A 106 6.83 -15.08 10.64
N LYS A 107 8.16 -15.13 10.89
CA LYS A 107 9.07 -16.02 10.14
C LYS A 107 8.68 -17.48 10.31
N GLU A 108 8.32 -17.86 11.52
CA GLU A 108 7.89 -19.23 11.84
C GLU A 108 6.56 -19.56 11.15
N LEU A 109 5.61 -18.61 11.14
CA LEU A 109 4.31 -18.78 10.49
C LEU A 109 4.44 -18.90 8.97
N VAL A 110 5.25 -18.03 8.36
CA VAL A 110 5.51 -18.08 6.91
C VAL A 110 6.30 -19.33 6.54
N LYS A 111 7.31 -19.74 7.32
CA LYS A 111 8.03 -20.99 7.11
C LYS A 111 7.10 -22.21 7.25
N SER A 112 6.19 -22.19 8.22
CA SER A 112 5.19 -23.26 8.37
C SER A 112 4.21 -23.30 7.21
N ALA A 113 3.74 -22.15 6.73
CA ALA A 113 2.86 -22.06 5.56
C ALA A 113 3.58 -22.53 4.28
N LEU A 114 4.83 -22.16 4.10
CA LEU A 114 5.68 -22.59 2.99
C LEU A 114 6.03 -24.09 3.07
N ALA A 115 6.18 -24.65 4.27
CA ALA A 115 6.47 -26.07 4.48
C ALA A 115 5.25 -26.99 4.22
N PHE A 116 4.03 -26.46 4.32
CA PHE A 116 2.80 -27.25 4.26
C PHE A 116 2.26 -27.57 2.87
N GLY A 117 2.96 -27.21 1.80
CA GLY A 117 2.55 -27.77 0.52
C GLY A 117 2.54 -26.86 -0.70
N GLY A 118 3.61 -26.86 -1.44
CA GLY A 118 3.64 -26.31 -2.79
C GLY A 118 3.60 -24.78 -2.85
N TRP A 119 4.06 -24.12 -1.80
CA TRP A 119 4.35 -22.69 -1.77
C TRP A 119 5.79 -22.53 -2.21
N ASP A 120 5.95 -22.21 -3.47
CA ASP A 120 7.24 -22.05 -4.13
C ASP A 120 7.67 -20.58 -4.20
N ASN A 121 8.55 -20.29 -5.14
CA ASN A 121 9.09 -18.94 -5.34
C ASN A 121 8.08 -17.94 -5.93
N GLU A 122 6.84 -18.33 -6.19
CA GLU A 122 5.79 -17.48 -6.76
C GLU A 122 4.83 -16.91 -5.71
N THR A 123 5.05 -17.21 -4.43
CA THR A 123 4.20 -16.75 -3.33
C THR A 123 4.13 -15.22 -3.23
N CYS A 124 2.92 -14.69 -3.23
CA CYS A 124 2.61 -13.26 -3.19
C CYS A 124 1.90 -12.86 -1.90
N LEU A 125 2.19 -11.66 -1.41
CA LEU A 125 1.57 -11.09 -0.20
C LEU A 125 0.55 -10.02 -0.58
N LEU A 126 -0.71 -10.19 -0.17
CA LEU A 126 -1.73 -9.15 -0.22
C LEU A 126 -1.95 -8.57 1.18
N LEU A 127 -1.86 -7.26 1.29
CA LEU A 127 -2.32 -6.51 2.45
C LEU A 127 -3.65 -5.84 2.12
N VAL A 128 -4.61 -5.97 3.03
CA VAL A 128 -5.92 -5.31 2.95
C VAL A 128 -6.12 -4.49 4.21
N GLY A 129 -6.40 -3.21 4.06
CA GLY A 129 -6.64 -2.28 5.15
C GLY A 129 -8.04 -1.67 5.09
N CYS A 130 -8.75 -1.69 6.20
CA CYS A 130 -10.06 -1.07 6.36
C CYS A 130 -10.00 -0.02 7.48
N GLU A 131 -10.52 1.17 7.22
CA GLU A 131 -10.59 2.27 8.18
C GLU A 131 -11.95 2.93 8.16
N GLY A 132 -12.44 3.40 9.32
CA GLY A 132 -13.70 4.12 9.41
C GLY A 132 -14.49 3.82 10.67
N PRO A 133 -15.84 3.92 10.63
CA PRO A 133 -16.71 3.51 11.72
C PRO A 133 -16.62 2.00 12.00
N ILE A 134 -16.84 1.61 13.25
CA ILE A 134 -16.60 0.23 13.72
C ILE A 134 -17.37 -0.82 12.92
N ALA A 135 -18.68 -0.64 12.74
CA ALA A 135 -19.52 -1.65 12.07
C ALA A 135 -19.21 -1.80 10.56
N PRO A 136 -19.07 -0.72 9.76
CA PRO A 136 -18.59 -0.82 8.38
C PRO A 136 -17.22 -1.49 8.24
N VAL A 137 -16.26 -1.16 9.12
CA VAL A 137 -14.92 -1.79 9.11
C VAL A 137 -15.02 -3.28 9.35
N ALA A 138 -15.78 -3.72 10.37
CA ALA A 138 -15.97 -5.15 10.65
C ALA A 138 -16.59 -5.90 9.47
N SER A 139 -17.59 -5.28 8.80
CA SER A 139 -18.21 -5.84 7.60
C SER A 139 -17.22 -5.94 6.43
N ALA A 140 -16.46 -4.87 6.15
CA ALA A 140 -15.48 -4.85 5.07
C ALA A 140 -14.38 -5.89 5.27
N VAL A 141 -13.87 -6.02 6.49
CA VAL A 141 -12.88 -7.06 6.87
C VAL A 141 -13.42 -8.46 6.61
N SER A 142 -14.66 -8.73 7.01
CA SER A 142 -15.30 -10.04 6.81
C SER A 142 -15.48 -10.35 5.32
N GLN A 143 -15.99 -9.39 4.54
CA GLN A 143 -16.19 -9.57 3.10
C GLN A 143 -14.86 -9.77 2.36
N SER A 144 -13.86 -8.95 2.66
CA SER A 144 -12.52 -9.09 2.07
C SER A 144 -11.91 -10.46 2.39
N ALA A 145 -12.07 -10.93 3.64
CA ALA A 145 -11.55 -12.24 4.04
C ALA A 145 -12.20 -13.39 3.25
N VAL A 146 -13.52 -13.35 3.06
CA VAL A 146 -14.25 -14.36 2.26
C VAL A 146 -13.74 -14.37 0.82
N LEU A 147 -13.57 -13.20 0.19
CA LEU A 147 -13.11 -13.09 -1.19
C LEU A 147 -11.64 -13.51 -1.34
N CYS A 148 -10.78 -13.16 -0.39
CA CYS A 148 -9.40 -13.64 -0.39
C CYS A 148 -9.31 -15.16 -0.28
N VAL A 149 -10.04 -15.76 0.66
CA VAL A 149 -10.06 -17.23 0.84
C VAL A 149 -10.66 -17.95 -0.38
N LYS A 150 -11.74 -17.42 -0.95
CA LYS A 150 -12.33 -17.93 -2.20
C LYS A 150 -11.32 -18.03 -3.34
N ASN A 151 -10.40 -17.08 -3.43
CA ASN A 151 -9.33 -17.04 -4.45
C ASN A 151 -8.04 -17.77 -3.99
N GLY A 152 -8.11 -18.63 -2.99
CA GLY A 152 -6.98 -19.44 -2.55
C GLY A 152 -6.04 -18.75 -1.57
N GLY A 153 -6.40 -17.57 -1.06
CA GLY A 153 -5.61 -16.82 -0.08
C GLY A 153 -5.62 -17.47 1.30
N ILE A 154 -4.44 -17.58 1.92
CA ILE A 154 -4.29 -18.02 3.32
C ILE A 154 -4.19 -16.78 4.21
N PRO A 155 -5.09 -16.60 5.19
CA PRO A 155 -5.04 -15.48 6.11
C PRO A 155 -3.84 -15.58 7.06
N LEU A 156 -3.07 -14.50 7.17
CA LEU A 156 -1.96 -14.36 8.12
C LEU A 156 -2.36 -13.61 9.40
N GLY A 157 -3.62 -13.18 9.48
CA GLY A 157 -4.15 -12.44 10.61
C GLY A 157 -3.81 -10.95 10.61
N ALA A 158 -4.20 -10.25 11.67
CA ALA A 158 -4.07 -8.80 11.81
C ALA A 158 -2.61 -8.35 12.06
N LYS A 159 -1.81 -9.16 12.77
CA LYS A 159 -0.44 -8.77 13.18
C LYS A 159 0.46 -8.36 12.01
N VAL A 160 0.31 -9.00 10.85
CA VAL A 160 1.07 -8.67 9.64
C VAL A 160 0.70 -7.29 9.11
N GLY A 161 -0.59 -7.03 9.00
CA GLY A 161 -1.11 -5.75 8.56
C GLY A 161 -0.82 -4.62 9.54
N GLU A 162 -1.00 -4.84 10.83
CA GLU A 162 -0.66 -3.87 11.89
C GLU A 162 0.83 -3.49 11.86
N ASN A 163 1.69 -4.47 11.68
CA ASN A 163 3.13 -4.23 11.60
C ASN A 163 3.50 -3.45 10.34
N TRP A 164 2.87 -3.74 9.20
CA TRP A 164 3.02 -2.93 8.00
C TRP A 164 2.53 -1.50 8.25
N TYR A 165 1.35 -1.33 8.84
CA TYR A 165 0.78 -0.02 9.14
C TYR A 165 1.70 0.84 10.02
N LYS A 166 2.33 0.25 11.03
CA LYS A 166 3.28 0.96 11.91
C LYS A 166 4.52 1.42 11.17
N ASN A 167 5.05 0.58 10.28
CA ASN A 167 6.35 0.80 9.62
C ASN A 167 6.24 1.36 8.19
N ARG A 168 5.03 1.68 7.71
CA ARG A 168 4.80 2.07 6.31
C ARG A 168 5.56 3.32 5.86
N PHE A 169 5.96 4.16 6.79
CA PHE A 169 6.73 5.38 6.53
C PHE A 169 8.24 5.18 6.65
N GLU A 170 8.71 3.99 7.02
CA GLU A 170 10.12 3.69 7.16
C GLU A 170 10.75 3.20 5.85
N MET A 171 9.95 2.77 4.89
CA MET A 171 10.43 2.26 3.59
C MET A 171 11.34 3.23 2.83
N PRO A 172 11.11 4.55 2.81
CA PRO A 172 12.03 5.49 2.15
C PRO A 172 13.45 5.48 2.72
N TYR A 173 13.61 5.15 4.00
CA TYR A 173 14.93 5.06 4.65
C TYR A 173 15.73 3.80 4.29
N LEU A 174 15.11 2.87 3.55
CA LEU A 174 15.79 1.71 2.99
C LEU A 174 16.87 2.10 1.97
N ARG A 175 16.72 3.25 1.34
CA ARG A 175 17.68 3.78 0.37
C ARG A 175 19.09 3.87 0.97
N ASP A 176 19.22 4.46 2.15
CA ASP A 176 20.53 4.77 2.74
C ASP A 176 21.38 3.51 3.02
N PRO A 177 20.88 2.47 3.73
CA PRO A 177 21.63 1.24 3.93
C PRO A 177 21.91 0.43 2.64
N LEU A 178 21.12 0.62 1.58
CA LEU A 178 21.42 0.01 0.28
C LEU A 178 22.50 0.78 -0.47
N MET A 179 22.47 2.12 -0.44
CA MET A 179 23.53 2.96 -1.01
C MET A 179 24.87 2.73 -0.32
N ASP A 180 24.91 2.52 1.00
CA ASP A 180 26.12 2.16 1.75
C ASP A 180 26.72 0.83 1.29
N ARG A 181 25.92 -0.03 0.65
CA ARG A 181 26.36 -1.30 0.03
C ARG A 181 26.61 -1.19 -1.47
N GLY A 182 26.64 0.03 -2.01
CA GLY A 182 26.85 0.27 -3.44
C GLY A 182 25.67 -0.05 -4.34
N LEU A 183 24.46 -0.16 -3.78
CA LEU A 183 23.24 -0.43 -4.52
C LEU A 183 22.44 0.87 -4.71
N GLY A 184 22.21 1.27 -5.96
CA GLY A 184 21.27 2.34 -6.29
C GLY A 184 19.83 1.84 -6.17
N VAL A 185 18.95 2.69 -5.63
CA VAL A 185 17.53 2.40 -5.51
C VAL A 185 16.74 3.55 -6.13
N ASP A 186 15.82 3.19 -6.99
CA ASP A 186 14.85 4.11 -7.58
C ASP A 186 13.47 3.45 -7.61
N THR A 187 12.42 4.26 -7.70
CA THR A 187 11.04 3.80 -7.82
C THR A 187 10.44 4.25 -9.14
N LEU A 188 9.80 3.32 -9.83
CA LEU A 188 9.02 3.61 -11.02
C LEU A 188 7.55 3.35 -10.71
N GLU A 189 6.73 4.37 -10.91
CA GLU A 189 5.31 4.32 -10.63
C GLU A 189 4.50 4.57 -11.90
N THR A 190 3.40 3.85 -12.04
CA THR A 190 2.45 4.05 -13.13
C THR A 190 1.03 3.77 -12.67
N SER A 191 0.07 4.30 -13.38
CA SER A 191 -1.35 4.00 -13.19
C SER A 191 -1.90 3.26 -14.40
N THR A 192 -2.79 2.32 -14.16
CA THR A 192 -3.49 1.58 -15.21
C THR A 192 -4.98 1.52 -14.90
N SER A 193 -5.79 1.32 -15.93
CA SER A 193 -7.24 1.11 -15.84
C SER A 193 -7.57 -0.37 -15.59
#